data_3bf64b17b1e5c975ded7722d70bf5f9f
#
_entry.id   3bf64b17b1e5c975ded7722d70bf5f9f
#
_cell.length_a   1.000
_cell.length_b   1.000
_cell.length_c   1.000
_cell.angle_alpha   90.00
_cell.angle_beta   90.00
_cell.angle_gamma   90.00
#
_symmetry.space_group_name_H-M   'P 1'
#
loop_
_entity.id
_entity.type
_entity.pdbx_description
1 polymer ?
#
loop_
_entity_poly.entity_id
_entity_poly.type
_entity_poly.pdbx_seq_one_letter_code
_entity_poly.pdbx_strand_id
1 'polypeptide(L)'
;MTKKQPISETPEFKYASFILRLGAYVIDTLILGIILSFLRTILVNTLSLDLRMENFLSDDQEYIFTPLFTVSYLIFTVGQLIVFWLYYALTESRLGASPGKLLFKLTVTDINGRRIDFMRATGHTFARILSFVPFLTGYLMAAFTDKTQALHDLLSGCIVIPTREVVAPKIESDVEVPEVV
;
A
#
# COMPACT_ATOMS: atom_id res chain seq x y z
N MET A 1 -27.99 -11.17 -40.50
CA MET A 1 -27.52 -9.84 -40.06
C MET A 1 -27.09 -9.99 -38.59
N THR A 2 -25.80 -10.18 -38.37
CA THR A 2 -25.23 -10.39 -37.02
C THR A 2 -25.15 -9.02 -36.33
N LYS A 3 -25.97 -8.83 -35.33
CA LYS A 3 -25.99 -7.62 -34.50
C LYS A 3 -24.66 -7.57 -33.71
N LYS A 4 -23.74 -6.71 -34.18
CA LYS A 4 -22.50 -6.41 -33.47
C LYS A 4 -22.88 -5.87 -32.10
N GLN A 5 -22.60 -6.63 -31.02
CA GLN A 5 -22.76 -6.12 -29.66
C GLN A 5 -21.84 -4.91 -29.49
N PRO A 6 -22.30 -3.83 -28.85
CA PRO A 6 -21.44 -2.67 -28.61
C PRO A 6 -20.28 -3.10 -27.74
N ILE A 7 -19.08 -2.70 -28.16
CA ILE A 7 -17.84 -2.82 -27.37
C ILE A 7 -18.16 -2.23 -25.99
N SER A 8 -17.98 -3.03 -24.93
CA SER A 8 -18.22 -2.60 -23.55
C SER A 8 -17.40 -1.35 -23.29
N GLU A 9 -18.08 -0.21 -23.18
CA GLU A 9 -17.45 1.03 -22.78
C GLU A 9 -16.76 0.77 -21.43
N THR A 10 -15.48 1.08 -21.34
CA THR A 10 -14.75 1.02 -20.06
C THR A 10 -15.48 1.92 -19.07
N PRO A 11 -15.84 1.43 -17.89
CA PRO A 11 -16.61 2.22 -16.94
C PRO A 11 -15.84 3.51 -16.60
N GLU A 12 -16.53 4.64 -16.74
CA GLU A 12 -15.97 5.95 -16.41
C GLU A 12 -16.06 6.15 -14.89
N PHE A 13 -14.91 6.15 -14.21
CA PHE A 13 -14.82 6.34 -12.77
C PHE A 13 -14.46 7.78 -12.42
N LYS A 14 -15.02 8.28 -11.32
CA LYS A 14 -14.53 9.50 -10.69
C LYS A 14 -13.30 9.16 -9.84
N TYR A 15 -12.13 9.63 -10.25
CA TYR A 15 -10.89 9.37 -9.53
C TYR A 15 -10.76 10.21 -8.26
N ALA A 16 -10.08 9.69 -7.25
CA ALA A 16 -9.80 10.40 -6.02
C ALA A 16 -8.83 11.56 -6.28
N SER A 17 -9.13 12.76 -5.78
CA SER A 17 -8.23 13.90 -5.93
C SER A 17 -6.88 13.67 -5.24
N PHE A 18 -5.82 14.26 -5.77
CA PHE A 18 -4.47 14.19 -5.21
C PHE A 18 -4.42 14.59 -3.74
N ILE A 19 -5.14 15.67 -3.34
CA ILE A 19 -5.15 16.19 -1.96
C ILE A 19 -5.72 15.17 -0.98
N LEU A 20 -6.81 14.47 -1.32
CA LEU A 20 -7.39 13.43 -0.47
C LEU A 20 -6.44 12.24 -0.30
N ARG A 21 -5.74 11.88 -1.37
CA ARG A 21 -4.73 10.80 -1.33
C ARG A 21 -3.52 11.18 -0.49
N LEU A 22 -3.07 12.44 -0.59
CA LEU A 22 -1.99 12.98 0.23
C LEU A 22 -2.39 12.99 1.71
N GLY A 23 -3.59 13.47 2.04
CA GLY A 23 -4.12 13.43 3.41
C GLY A 23 -4.19 12.01 3.96
N ALA A 24 -4.67 11.05 3.17
CA ALA A 24 -4.69 9.65 3.54
C ALA A 24 -3.27 9.11 3.83
N TYR A 25 -2.31 9.44 2.98
CA TYR A 25 -0.91 9.05 3.16
C TYR A 25 -0.30 9.60 4.45
N VAL A 26 -0.58 10.86 4.80
CA VAL A 26 -0.10 11.47 6.06
C VAL A 26 -0.66 10.72 7.26
N ILE A 27 -1.96 10.39 7.26
CA ILE A 27 -2.59 9.63 8.34
C ILE A 27 -2.00 8.23 8.44
N ASP A 28 -1.84 7.52 7.33
CA ASP A 28 -1.21 6.20 7.32
C ASP A 28 0.23 6.24 7.86
N THR A 29 0.99 7.29 7.51
CA THR A 29 2.35 7.48 8.02
C THR A 29 2.38 7.70 9.52
N LEU A 30 1.44 8.46 10.07
CA LEU A 30 1.30 8.66 11.52
C LEU A 30 0.93 7.35 12.24
N ILE A 31 -0.04 6.61 11.72
CA ILE A 31 -0.45 5.30 12.28
C ILE A 31 0.73 4.34 12.29
N LEU A 32 1.40 4.19 11.15
CA LEU A 32 2.59 3.33 11.04
C LEU A 32 3.72 3.78 11.96
N GLY A 33 3.97 5.09 12.04
CA GLY A 33 4.97 5.66 12.94
C GLY A 33 4.72 5.28 14.40
N ILE A 34 3.47 5.36 14.86
CA ILE A 34 3.08 4.95 16.22
C ILE A 34 3.30 3.45 16.41
N ILE A 35 2.83 2.62 15.49
CA ILE A 35 2.98 1.15 15.54
C ILE A 35 4.46 0.77 15.59
N LEU A 36 5.27 1.32 14.70
CA LEU A 36 6.70 1.01 14.63
C LEU A 36 7.47 1.51 15.85
N SER A 37 7.11 2.69 16.38
CA SER A 37 7.70 3.23 17.60
C SER A 37 7.40 2.34 18.81
N PHE A 38 6.16 1.88 18.95
CA PHE A 38 5.74 0.97 20.01
C PHE A 38 6.46 -0.37 19.89
N LEU A 39 6.51 -0.95 18.70
CA LEU A 39 7.20 -2.21 18.45
C LEU A 39 8.70 -2.10 18.73
N ARG A 40 9.33 -0.98 18.35
CA ARG A 40 10.73 -0.69 18.67
C ARG A 40 10.97 -0.65 20.17
N THR A 41 10.10 0.05 20.90
CA THR A 41 10.23 0.18 22.37
C THR A 41 10.16 -1.18 23.05
N ILE A 42 9.20 -2.03 22.66
CA ILE A 42 9.10 -3.40 23.18
C ILE A 42 10.37 -4.18 22.86
N LEU A 43 10.83 -4.15 21.61
CA LEU A 43 11.98 -4.93 21.16
C LEU A 43 13.26 -4.54 21.91
N VAL A 44 13.51 -3.23 22.06
CA VAL A 44 14.66 -2.71 22.81
C VAL A 44 14.60 -3.12 24.28
N ASN A 45 13.45 -2.99 24.92
CA ASN A 45 13.31 -3.31 26.35
C ASN A 45 13.34 -4.81 26.64
N THR A 46 12.77 -5.64 25.72
CA THR A 46 12.67 -7.10 25.96
C THR A 46 13.96 -7.83 25.56
N LEU A 47 14.59 -7.43 24.47
CA LEU A 47 15.79 -8.09 23.96
C LEU A 47 17.09 -7.39 24.37
N SER A 48 17.01 -6.32 25.16
CA SER A 48 18.18 -5.48 25.54
C SER A 48 19.03 -5.06 24.33
N LEU A 49 18.38 -4.91 23.18
CA LEU A 49 19.03 -4.47 21.95
C LEU A 49 19.31 -2.97 22.08
N ASP A 50 20.55 -2.62 22.38
CA ASP A 50 20.99 -1.22 22.39
C ASP A 50 21.13 -0.71 20.96
N LEU A 51 20.03 -0.16 20.45
CA LEU A 51 19.96 0.45 19.12
C LEU A 51 20.21 1.97 19.15
N ARG A 52 20.81 2.47 20.27
CA ARG A 52 21.05 3.90 20.41
C ARG A 52 22.19 4.35 19.53
N MET A 53 21.92 5.34 18.71
CA MET A 53 22.94 6.03 17.92
C MET A 53 23.95 6.80 18.79
N GLU A 54 23.67 6.98 20.07
CA GLU A 54 24.58 7.63 21.03
C GLU A 54 25.92 6.91 21.15
N ASN A 55 25.91 5.57 21.07
CA ASN A 55 27.14 4.79 21.04
C ASN A 55 27.92 4.90 19.73
N PHE A 56 27.29 5.47 18.70
CA PHE A 56 27.92 5.71 17.39
C PHE A 56 28.74 7.01 17.36
N LEU A 57 28.48 7.95 18.28
CA LEU A 57 29.09 9.28 18.32
C LEU A 57 30.06 9.47 19.48
N SER A 58 30.39 8.42 20.26
CA SER A 58 31.39 8.53 21.31
C SER A 58 32.82 8.62 20.71
N ASP A 59 33.60 9.56 21.25
CA ASP A 59 34.84 10.09 20.67
C ASP A 59 36.06 9.15 20.81
N ASP A 60 35.88 7.95 21.37
CA ASP A 60 36.95 6.96 21.52
C ASP A 60 37.12 6.13 20.25
N GLN A 61 38.19 6.38 19.54
CA GLN A 61 38.54 5.92 18.19
C GLN A 61 38.77 4.42 18.01
N GLU A 62 38.15 3.56 18.77
CA GLU A 62 38.17 2.12 18.49
C GLU A 62 36.77 1.66 18.04
N TYR A 63 36.28 2.26 16.94
CA TYR A 63 35.06 1.83 16.28
C TYR A 63 35.26 0.48 15.61
N ILE A 64 35.26 -0.54 16.42
CA ILE A 64 34.87 -1.84 15.91
C ILE A 64 33.38 -1.68 15.61
N PHE A 65 33.07 -1.50 14.35
CA PHE A 65 31.73 -1.72 13.79
C PHE A 65 31.36 -3.15 14.19
N THR A 66 30.83 -3.30 15.40
CA THR A 66 30.62 -4.65 15.94
C THR A 66 29.62 -5.34 15.00
N PRO A 67 29.93 -6.52 14.48
CA PRO A 67 29.00 -7.28 13.64
C PRO A 67 27.63 -7.43 14.27
N LEU A 68 27.58 -7.44 15.60
CA LEU A 68 26.33 -7.51 16.38
C LEU A 68 25.43 -6.28 16.21
N PHE A 69 26.00 -5.06 16.19
CA PHE A 69 25.23 -3.84 15.94
C PHE A 69 24.64 -3.84 14.53
N THR A 70 25.46 -4.22 13.54
CA THR A 70 25.03 -4.30 12.13
C THR A 70 23.92 -5.34 11.95
N VAL A 71 24.02 -6.52 12.58
CA VAL A 71 23.01 -7.57 12.52
C VAL A 71 21.71 -7.13 13.20
N SER A 72 21.82 -6.52 14.40
CA SER A 72 20.63 -6.03 15.13
C SER A 72 19.90 -4.95 14.35
N TYR A 73 20.63 -4.01 13.74
CA TYR A 73 20.07 -2.96 12.90
C TYR A 73 19.40 -3.55 11.64
N LEU A 74 20.04 -4.54 11.00
CA LEU A 74 19.48 -5.22 9.84
C LEU A 74 18.19 -5.95 10.18
N ILE A 75 18.16 -6.73 11.27
CA ILE A 75 16.96 -7.44 11.73
C ILE A 75 15.82 -6.45 12.00
N PHE A 76 16.12 -5.32 12.66
CA PHE A 76 15.12 -4.29 12.94
C PHE A 76 14.59 -3.67 11.65
N THR A 77 15.46 -3.32 10.70
CA THR A 77 15.07 -2.73 9.42
C THR A 77 14.22 -3.69 8.60
N VAL A 78 14.60 -4.96 8.52
CA VAL A 78 13.82 -6.00 7.84
C VAL A 78 12.47 -6.17 8.52
N GLY A 79 12.42 -6.20 9.85
CA GLY A 79 11.17 -6.25 10.61
C GLY A 79 10.24 -5.07 10.29
N GLN A 80 10.77 -3.85 10.20
CA GLN A 80 9.99 -2.67 9.82
C GLN A 80 9.42 -2.79 8.40
N LEU A 81 10.21 -3.28 7.44
CA LEU A 81 9.77 -3.49 6.06
C LEU A 81 8.65 -4.54 5.99
N ILE A 82 8.75 -5.61 6.78
CA ILE A 82 7.70 -6.64 6.89
C ILE A 82 6.41 -6.04 7.46
N VAL A 83 6.49 -5.26 8.53
CA VAL A 83 5.32 -4.60 9.13
C VAL A 83 4.69 -3.62 8.15
N PHE A 84 5.50 -2.82 7.46
CA PHE A 84 5.04 -1.91 6.42
C PHE A 84 4.32 -2.66 5.29
N TRP A 85 4.92 -3.73 4.78
CA TRP A 85 4.32 -4.54 3.73
C TRP A 85 3.00 -5.17 4.18
N LEU A 86 2.98 -5.82 5.34
CA LEU A 86 1.76 -6.45 5.87
C LEU A 86 0.65 -5.44 6.12
N TYR A 87 0.97 -4.28 6.68
CA TYR A 87 0.00 -3.21 6.92
C TYR A 87 -0.75 -2.85 5.64
N TYR A 88 -0.05 -2.53 4.57
CA TYR A 88 -0.69 -2.13 3.32
C TYR A 88 -1.29 -3.31 2.56
N ALA A 89 -0.59 -4.42 2.43
CA ALA A 89 -1.07 -5.58 1.67
C ALA A 89 -2.34 -6.19 2.30
N LEU A 90 -2.39 -6.31 3.62
CA LEU A 90 -3.57 -6.84 4.32
C LEU A 90 -4.73 -5.85 4.31
N THR A 91 -4.50 -4.58 4.58
CA THR A 91 -5.57 -3.59 4.63
C THR A 91 -6.16 -3.35 3.24
N GLU A 92 -5.35 -3.22 2.20
CA GLU A 92 -5.83 -3.00 0.83
C GLU A 92 -6.53 -4.24 0.26
N SER A 93 -6.07 -5.47 0.57
CA SER A 93 -6.75 -6.70 0.11
C SER A 93 -8.02 -7.03 0.88
N ARG A 94 -8.02 -6.85 2.22
CA ARG A 94 -9.16 -7.20 3.08
C ARG A 94 -10.22 -6.10 3.15
N LEU A 95 -9.78 -4.87 3.37
CA LEU A 95 -10.65 -3.70 3.57
C LEU A 95 -10.87 -2.91 2.27
N GLY A 96 -10.04 -3.16 1.25
CA GLY A 96 -10.04 -2.41 -0.01
C GLY A 96 -9.27 -1.09 0.05
N ALA A 97 -8.77 -0.70 1.22
CA ALA A 97 -7.98 0.52 1.39
C ALA A 97 -7.19 0.49 2.70
N SER A 98 -6.14 1.30 2.79
CA SER A 98 -5.47 1.57 4.05
C SER A 98 -6.36 2.38 5.00
N PRO A 99 -6.15 2.33 6.33
CA PRO A 99 -6.92 3.11 7.31
C PRO A 99 -7.03 4.60 6.99
N GLY A 100 -5.93 5.24 6.56
CA GLY A 100 -5.96 6.64 6.13
C GLY A 100 -6.87 6.86 4.93
N LYS A 101 -6.86 5.98 3.92
CA LYS A 101 -7.75 6.05 2.76
C LYS A 101 -9.21 5.82 3.16
N LEU A 102 -9.48 4.90 4.11
CA LEU A 102 -10.83 4.64 4.61
C LEU A 102 -11.46 5.87 5.25
N LEU A 103 -10.69 6.67 6.00
CA LEU A 103 -11.17 7.93 6.59
C LEU A 103 -11.68 8.91 5.53
N PHE A 104 -11.07 8.93 4.36
CA PHE A 104 -11.50 9.75 3.22
C PHE A 104 -12.48 9.03 2.29
N LYS A 105 -12.99 7.84 2.68
CA LYS A 105 -13.91 7.02 1.87
C LYS A 105 -13.34 6.70 0.49
N LEU A 106 -12.05 6.37 0.43
CA LEU A 106 -11.34 5.98 -0.78
C LEU A 106 -11.09 4.47 -0.77
N THR A 107 -11.10 3.88 -1.96
CA THR A 107 -10.82 2.46 -2.16
C THR A 107 -9.81 2.28 -3.29
N VAL A 108 -8.90 1.34 -3.11
CA VAL A 108 -7.95 0.90 -4.15
C VAL A 108 -8.60 -0.23 -4.92
N THR A 109 -8.67 -0.08 -6.23
CA THR A 109 -9.28 -1.06 -7.13
C THR A 109 -8.38 -1.33 -8.33
N ASP A 110 -8.72 -2.34 -9.09
CA ASP A 110 -8.16 -2.53 -10.43
C ASP A 110 -8.74 -1.48 -11.42
N ILE A 111 -8.25 -1.50 -12.65
CA ILE A 111 -8.71 -0.59 -13.71
C ILE A 111 -10.20 -0.76 -14.07
N ASN A 112 -10.83 -1.86 -13.64
CA ASN A 112 -12.24 -2.15 -13.86
C ASN A 112 -13.12 -1.79 -12.64
N GLY A 113 -12.55 -1.16 -11.60
CA GLY A 113 -13.25 -0.81 -10.37
C GLY A 113 -13.50 -1.98 -9.41
N ARG A 114 -12.87 -3.15 -9.61
CA ARG A 114 -12.99 -4.33 -8.75
C ARG A 114 -11.96 -4.28 -7.64
N ARG A 115 -12.28 -4.86 -6.48
CA ARG A 115 -11.33 -4.99 -5.37
C ARG A 115 -10.11 -5.80 -5.79
N ILE A 116 -8.95 -5.39 -5.28
CA ILE A 116 -7.68 -6.07 -5.54
C ILE A 116 -7.50 -7.25 -4.58
N ASP A 117 -6.89 -8.30 -5.09
CA ASP A 117 -6.48 -9.46 -4.31
C ASP A 117 -5.17 -9.19 -3.54
N PHE A 118 -4.77 -10.12 -2.67
CA PHE A 118 -3.56 -9.99 -1.85
C PHE A 118 -2.28 -9.90 -2.69
N MET A 119 -2.19 -10.64 -3.80
CA MET A 119 -1.00 -10.61 -4.65
C MET A 119 -0.83 -9.25 -5.33
N ARG A 120 -1.92 -8.68 -5.83
CA ARG A 120 -1.90 -7.34 -6.43
C ARG A 120 -1.65 -6.25 -5.38
N ALA A 121 -2.23 -6.36 -4.18
CA ALA A 121 -1.95 -5.47 -3.06
C ALA A 121 -0.48 -5.52 -2.63
N THR A 122 0.12 -6.72 -2.66
CA THR A 122 1.56 -6.90 -2.42
C THR A 122 2.39 -6.19 -3.49
N GLY A 123 2.11 -6.42 -4.78
CA GLY A 123 2.78 -5.75 -5.89
C GLY A 123 2.63 -4.21 -5.81
N HIS A 124 1.43 -3.73 -5.47
CA HIS A 124 1.17 -2.31 -5.24
C HIS A 124 2.01 -1.73 -4.10
N THR A 125 2.20 -2.49 -3.00
CA THR A 125 3.02 -2.07 -1.87
C THR A 125 4.51 -2.01 -2.23
N PHE A 126 5.03 -2.99 -2.96
CA PHE A 126 6.42 -2.96 -3.45
C PHE A 126 6.65 -1.82 -4.45
N ALA A 127 5.72 -1.60 -5.37
CA ALA A 127 5.77 -0.48 -6.31
C ALA A 127 5.75 0.88 -5.57
N ARG A 128 5.11 0.95 -4.38
CA ARG A 128 5.10 2.14 -3.52
C ARG A 128 6.51 2.45 -3.00
N ILE A 129 7.28 1.44 -2.59
CA ILE A 129 8.68 1.62 -2.19
C ILE A 129 9.48 2.20 -3.36
N LEU A 130 9.28 1.65 -4.55
CA LEU A 130 9.95 2.15 -5.76
C LEU A 130 9.56 3.61 -6.10
N SER A 131 8.32 4.00 -5.82
CA SER A 131 7.85 5.39 -6.03
C SER A 131 8.50 6.40 -5.08
N PHE A 132 9.07 5.93 -3.97
CA PHE A 132 9.79 6.77 -3.01
C PHE A 132 11.22 7.08 -3.44
N VAL A 133 11.87 6.16 -4.17
CA VAL A 133 13.28 6.25 -4.59
C VAL A 133 13.60 7.55 -5.36
N PRO A 134 12.80 8.02 -6.34
CA PRO A 134 13.06 9.28 -7.03
C PRO A 134 12.52 10.50 -6.26
N PHE A 135 12.89 10.67 -4.97
CA PHE A 135 12.53 11.85 -4.16
C PHE A 135 11.03 12.21 -4.20
N LEU A 136 10.15 11.24 -4.00
CA LEU A 136 8.69 11.42 -4.02
C LEU A 136 8.08 11.82 -5.38
N THR A 137 8.86 11.96 -6.44
CA THR A 137 8.32 12.32 -7.76
C THR A 137 7.30 11.31 -8.26
N GLY A 138 7.47 10.03 -7.89
CA GLY A 138 6.49 8.99 -8.19
C GLY A 138 5.12 9.22 -7.54
N TYR A 139 5.07 9.88 -6.38
CA TYR A 139 3.80 10.29 -5.75
C TYR A 139 3.23 11.56 -6.38
N LEU A 140 4.09 12.54 -6.68
CA LEU A 140 3.69 13.80 -7.33
C LEU A 140 3.10 13.57 -8.72
N MET A 141 3.49 12.50 -9.39
CA MET A 141 2.91 12.10 -10.69
C MET A 141 1.38 12.03 -10.66
N ALA A 142 0.79 11.66 -9.53
CA ALA A 142 -0.66 11.63 -9.37
C ALA A 142 -1.35 13.01 -9.54
N ALA A 143 -0.62 14.10 -9.38
CA ALA A 143 -1.16 15.45 -9.61
C ALA A 143 -1.24 15.81 -11.10
N PHE A 144 -0.51 15.07 -11.96
CA PHE A 144 -0.34 15.42 -13.39
C PHE A 144 -0.92 14.36 -14.34
N THR A 145 -1.44 13.23 -13.82
CA THR A 145 -2.06 12.17 -14.64
C THR A 145 -3.57 12.32 -14.66
N ASP A 146 -4.21 12.03 -15.81
CA ASP A 146 -5.67 12.12 -15.99
C ASP A 146 -6.46 11.27 -15.00
N LYS A 147 -5.92 10.10 -14.64
CA LYS A 147 -6.52 9.17 -13.67
C LYS A 147 -6.03 9.40 -12.24
N THR A 148 -5.31 10.49 -11.98
CA THR A 148 -4.72 10.81 -10.68
C THR A 148 -3.89 9.64 -10.12
N GLN A 149 -3.16 8.92 -10.99
CA GLN A 149 -2.37 7.75 -10.64
C GLN A 149 -0.92 8.13 -10.30
N ALA A 150 -0.46 7.68 -9.14
CA ALA A 150 0.96 7.72 -8.81
C ALA A 150 1.72 6.59 -9.54
N LEU A 151 3.04 6.63 -9.53
CA LEU A 151 3.86 5.62 -10.22
C LEU A 151 3.52 4.19 -9.76
N HIS A 152 3.33 3.98 -8.46
CA HIS A 152 2.98 2.66 -7.92
C HIS A 152 1.59 2.18 -8.36
N ASP A 153 0.63 3.08 -8.57
CA ASP A 153 -0.68 2.73 -9.11
C ASP A 153 -0.57 2.25 -10.56
N LEU A 154 0.24 2.97 -11.36
CA LEU A 154 0.50 2.60 -12.76
C LEU A 154 1.19 1.24 -12.87
N LEU A 155 2.25 1.01 -12.07
CA LEU A 155 3.01 -0.24 -12.09
C LEU A 155 2.18 -1.45 -11.67
N SER A 156 1.21 -1.27 -10.77
CA SER A 156 0.34 -2.35 -10.28
C SER A 156 -1.00 -2.46 -11.02
N GLY A 157 -1.27 -1.54 -11.97
CA GLY A 157 -2.56 -1.48 -12.66
C GLY A 157 -3.73 -1.18 -11.73
N CYS A 158 -3.48 -0.31 -10.72
CA CYS A 158 -4.48 0.09 -9.73
C CYS A 158 -4.97 1.53 -9.98
N ILE A 159 -6.17 1.81 -9.49
CA ILE A 159 -6.75 3.15 -9.41
C ILE A 159 -7.32 3.38 -8.01
N VAL A 160 -7.40 4.64 -7.60
CA VAL A 160 -8.02 5.01 -6.33
C VAL A 160 -9.29 5.80 -6.63
N ILE A 161 -10.41 5.26 -6.20
CA ILE A 161 -11.75 5.82 -6.44
C ILE A 161 -12.51 5.99 -5.13
N PRO A 162 -13.55 6.84 -5.08
CA PRO A 162 -14.48 6.88 -3.95
C PRO A 162 -15.14 5.51 -3.73
N THR A 163 -15.27 5.09 -2.48
CA THR A 163 -15.81 3.76 -2.12
C THR A 163 -17.18 3.49 -2.73
N ARG A 164 -17.99 4.51 -2.95
CA ARG A 164 -19.32 4.39 -3.58
C ARG A 164 -19.28 3.96 -5.06
N GLU A 165 -18.15 4.08 -5.71
CA GLU A 165 -17.96 3.75 -7.14
C GLU A 165 -17.35 2.35 -7.36
N VAL A 166 -17.09 1.61 -6.28
CA VAL A 166 -16.55 0.25 -6.36
C VAL A 166 -17.60 -0.67 -7.00
N VAL A 167 -17.21 -1.36 -8.06
CA VAL A 167 -18.06 -2.35 -8.72
C VAL A 167 -18.16 -3.58 -7.82
N ALA A 168 -19.37 -3.96 -7.42
CA ALA A 168 -19.60 -5.19 -6.71
C ALA A 168 -19.11 -6.39 -7.54
N PRO A 169 -18.55 -7.43 -6.92
CA PRO A 169 -18.23 -8.66 -7.65
C PRO A 169 -19.51 -9.17 -8.31
N LYS A 170 -19.47 -9.36 -9.62
CA LYS A 170 -20.56 -9.99 -10.36
C LYS A 170 -20.62 -11.42 -9.82
N ILE A 171 -21.64 -11.72 -9.02
CA ILE A 171 -21.95 -13.11 -8.69
C ILE A 171 -22.37 -13.72 -10.02
N GLU A 172 -21.52 -14.55 -10.58
CA GLU A 172 -21.84 -15.34 -11.75
C GLU A 172 -22.92 -16.35 -11.32
N SER A 173 -24.18 -15.92 -11.50
CA SER A 173 -25.36 -16.77 -11.27
C SER A 173 -25.63 -17.67 -12.50
N ASP A 174 -24.58 -18.08 -13.18
CA ASP A 174 -24.68 -19.06 -14.25
C ASP A 174 -24.49 -20.49 -13.70
N VAL A 175 -25.28 -20.80 -12.67
CA VAL A 175 -25.67 -22.19 -12.48
C VAL A 175 -26.89 -22.41 -13.41
N GLU A 176 -26.62 -22.78 -14.65
CA GLU A 176 -27.64 -23.44 -15.45
C GLU A 176 -28.13 -24.63 -14.66
N VAL A 177 -29.35 -24.51 -14.09
CA VAL A 177 -30.06 -25.65 -13.55
C VAL A 177 -30.45 -26.51 -14.78
N PRO A 178 -29.89 -27.74 -14.93
CA PRO A 178 -30.31 -28.59 -16.04
C PRO A 178 -31.80 -28.83 -15.88
N GLU A 179 -32.57 -28.49 -16.91
CA GLU A 179 -33.98 -28.92 -17.03
C GLU A 179 -34.02 -30.42 -16.97
N VAL A 180 -34.58 -30.93 -15.88
CA VAL A 180 -34.90 -32.37 -15.75
C VAL A 180 -36.13 -32.64 -16.62
N VAL A 181 -35.91 -33.31 -17.75
CA VAL A 181 -36.94 -33.88 -18.61
C VAL A 181 -37.48 -35.16 -17.98
#